data_4033baa28c81db7a951e04054051c400
#
_entry.id   4033baa28c81db7a951e04054051c400
#
_cell.length_a   1.000
_cell.length_b   1.000
_cell.length_c   1.000
_cell.angle_alpha   90.00
_cell.angle_beta   90.00
_cell.angle_gamma   90.00
#
_symmetry.space_group_name_H-M   'P 1'
#
loop_
_entity.id
_entity.type
_entity.pdbx_description
1 polymer ?
#
loop_
_entity_poly.entity_id
_entity_poly.type
_entity_poly.pdbx_seq_one_letter_code
_entity_poly.pdbx_strand_id
1 'polypeptide(L)'
;NHIIAWFGRLALAMGPLAALLVYGFWGYCYIPVFSGVLALASFVLIAMVRFPFKAPSEKMPLFSLDRFFLPQGLPLFVNLILIMMVVGVLLAQVHSVTYYAMLLSGLAMAIVAERFAFVNAELKSEVLTGIIVLAAAVLMEFTHQARALNYMQPAMIGFASGITGSRFLLFYLKLSKHCQRGTSQSSFFLAWETGISLGFLLKFGFLSSDSSRVPYACLGLLVISLGLYNFFVHPWYMKHRNR
;
A
#
# COMPACT_ATOMS: atom_id res chain seq x y z
N ASN A 1 2.63 -17.95 1.47
CA ASN A 1 2.89 -16.60 2.03
C ASN A 1 2.50 -15.43 1.10
N HIS A 2 2.42 -15.64 -0.22
CA HIS A 2 1.99 -14.61 -1.18
C HIS A 2 0.51 -14.22 -0.97
N ILE A 3 -0.34 -15.19 -0.68
CA ILE A 3 -1.78 -15.01 -0.44
C ILE A 3 -2.03 -14.10 0.77
N ILE A 4 -1.31 -14.29 1.87
CA ILE A 4 -1.46 -13.50 3.11
C ILE A 4 -1.18 -12.01 2.85
N ALA A 5 -0.18 -11.71 2.04
CA ALA A 5 0.16 -10.34 1.69
C ALA A 5 -0.92 -9.63 0.83
N TRP A 6 -1.72 -10.40 0.06
CA TRP A 6 -2.86 -9.87 -0.67
C TRP A 6 -4.00 -9.48 0.26
N PHE A 7 -4.27 -10.25 1.32
CA PHE A 7 -5.28 -9.88 2.30
C PHE A 7 -4.99 -8.51 2.94
N GLY A 8 -3.73 -8.25 3.31
CA GLY A 8 -3.34 -6.93 3.84
C GLY A 8 -3.59 -5.77 2.87
N ARG A 9 -3.37 -6.00 1.57
CA ARG A 9 -3.62 -4.96 0.54
C ARG A 9 -5.10 -4.79 0.24
N LEU A 10 -5.87 -5.88 0.19
CA LEU A 10 -7.33 -5.82 0.02
C LEU A 10 -7.99 -5.04 1.18
N ALA A 11 -7.41 -5.07 2.38
CA ALA A 11 -7.89 -4.31 3.52
C ALA A 11 -7.94 -2.79 3.27
N LEU A 12 -7.08 -2.26 2.37
CA LEU A 12 -7.09 -0.85 1.95
C LEU A 12 -8.45 -0.43 1.34
N ALA A 13 -9.10 -1.33 0.61
CA ALA A 13 -10.42 -1.07 0.03
C ALA A 13 -11.55 -1.60 0.92
N MET A 14 -11.38 -2.78 1.50
CA MET A 14 -12.41 -3.45 2.30
C MET A 14 -12.71 -2.73 3.61
N GLY A 15 -11.69 -2.15 4.26
CA GLY A 15 -11.86 -1.42 5.52
C GLY A 15 -12.80 -0.21 5.39
N PRO A 16 -12.48 0.77 4.53
CA PRO A 16 -13.37 1.91 4.29
C PRO A 16 -14.71 1.51 3.71
N LEU A 17 -14.77 0.51 2.81
CA LEU A 17 -16.03 0.00 2.28
C LEU A 17 -16.96 -0.52 3.39
N ALA A 18 -16.42 -1.36 4.27
CA ALA A 18 -17.18 -1.88 5.40
C ALA A 18 -17.61 -0.75 6.36
N ALA A 19 -16.73 0.22 6.64
CA ALA A 19 -17.06 1.37 7.48
C ALA A 19 -18.20 2.21 6.89
N LEU A 20 -18.21 2.45 5.57
CA LEU A 20 -19.28 3.19 4.89
C LEU A 20 -20.59 2.41 4.86
N LEU A 21 -20.56 1.09 4.72
CA LEU A 21 -21.75 0.24 4.82
C LEU A 21 -22.33 0.28 6.24
N VAL A 22 -21.48 0.16 7.27
CA VAL A 22 -21.91 0.29 8.67
C VAL A 22 -22.51 1.66 8.92
N TYR A 23 -21.90 2.73 8.39
CA TYR A 23 -22.42 4.08 8.48
C TYR A 23 -23.83 4.21 7.84
N GLY A 24 -24.01 3.62 6.65
CA GLY A 24 -25.26 3.69 5.92
C GLY A 24 -26.42 2.95 6.60
N PHE A 25 -26.14 1.83 7.28
CA PHE A 25 -27.18 1.01 7.92
C PHE A 25 -27.46 1.41 9.38
N TRP A 26 -26.43 1.79 10.15
CA TRP A 26 -26.53 1.98 11.60
C TRP A 26 -26.06 3.36 12.07
N GLY A 27 -25.38 4.13 11.24
CA GLY A 27 -24.90 5.46 11.58
C GLY A 27 -23.48 5.48 12.15
N TYR A 28 -22.99 6.71 12.38
CA TYR A 28 -21.57 6.97 12.71
C TYR A 28 -21.09 6.31 14.00
N CYS A 29 -21.94 6.27 15.03
CA CYS A 29 -21.57 5.73 16.36
C CYS A 29 -21.22 4.24 16.33
N TYR A 30 -21.68 3.49 15.34
CA TYR A 30 -21.41 2.05 15.21
C TYR A 30 -20.08 1.73 14.55
N ILE A 31 -19.44 2.68 13.86
CA ILE A 31 -18.13 2.46 13.21
C ILE A 31 -17.04 2.08 14.23
N PRO A 32 -16.86 2.83 15.35
CA PRO A 32 -15.88 2.46 16.38
C PRO A 32 -16.20 1.12 17.04
N VAL A 33 -17.50 0.83 17.27
CA VAL A 33 -17.94 -0.45 17.86
C VAL A 33 -17.58 -1.60 16.93
N PHE A 34 -17.90 -1.51 15.64
CA PHE A 34 -17.57 -2.50 14.63
C PHE A 34 -16.05 -2.73 14.52
N SER A 35 -15.28 -1.65 14.49
CA SER A 35 -13.81 -1.71 14.48
C SER A 35 -13.26 -2.37 15.74
N GLY A 36 -13.81 -2.05 16.92
CA GLY A 36 -13.45 -2.65 18.18
C GLY A 36 -13.73 -4.15 18.23
N VAL A 37 -14.89 -4.60 17.73
CA VAL A 37 -15.25 -6.02 17.63
C VAL A 37 -14.27 -6.75 16.73
N LEU A 38 -13.93 -6.21 15.56
CA LEU A 38 -12.94 -6.81 14.66
C LEU A 38 -11.55 -6.90 15.28
N ALA A 39 -11.11 -5.85 15.99
CA ALA A 39 -9.83 -5.85 16.70
C ALA A 39 -9.80 -6.91 17.81
N LEU A 40 -10.88 -7.04 18.57
CA LEU A 40 -11.02 -8.04 19.63
C LEU A 40 -11.05 -9.47 19.04
N ALA A 41 -11.77 -9.68 17.95
CA ALA A 41 -11.77 -10.96 17.24
C ALA A 41 -10.36 -11.32 16.73
N SER A 42 -9.64 -10.35 16.16
CA SER A 42 -8.26 -10.54 15.71
C SER A 42 -7.33 -10.91 16.89
N PHE A 43 -7.48 -10.24 18.03
CA PHE A 43 -6.71 -10.54 19.23
C PHE A 43 -6.97 -11.97 19.74
N VAL A 44 -8.24 -12.40 19.80
CA VAL A 44 -8.62 -13.75 20.20
C VAL A 44 -8.02 -14.78 19.25
N LEU A 45 -8.13 -14.55 17.93
CA LEU A 45 -7.56 -15.47 16.93
C LEU A 45 -6.04 -15.61 17.09
N ILE A 46 -5.31 -14.49 17.32
CA ILE A 46 -3.87 -14.53 17.55
C ILE A 46 -3.53 -15.27 18.84
N ALA A 47 -4.30 -15.06 19.91
CA ALA A 47 -4.10 -15.76 21.18
C ALA A 47 -4.30 -17.28 21.07
N MET A 48 -5.14 -17.73 20.14
CA MET A 48 -5.38 -19.16 19.88
C MET A 48 -4.24 -19.82 19.07
N VAL A 49 -3.39 -19.04 18.39
CA VAL A 49 -2.28 -19.58 17.60
C VAL A 49 -1.18 -20.08 18.52
N ARG A 50 -0.94 -21.39 18.52
CA ARG A 50 0.18 -22.01 19.22
C ARG A 50 1.38 -22.07 18.28
N PHE A 51 2.45 -21.34 18.62
CA PHE A 51 3.70 -21.42 17.87
C PHE A 51 4.46 -22.69 18.26
N PRO A 52 4.78 -23.58 17.30
CA PRO A 52 5.46 -24.85 17.59
C PRO A 52 6.93 -24.67 18.02
N PHE A 53 7.50 -23.47 17.83
CA PHE A 53 8.90 -23.20 18.13
C PHE A 53 8.99 -22.27 19.34
N LYS A 54 9.67 -22.74 20.40
CA LYS A 54 10.14 -21.87 21.48
C LYS A 54 11.45 -21.22 21.01
N ALA A 55 11.46 -19.90 20.93
CA ALA A 55 12.71 -19.18 20.72
C ALA A 55 13.66 -19.48 21.87
N PRO A 56 14.98 -19.63 21.61
CA PRO A 56 15.97 -19.71 22.69
C PRO A 56 15.79 -18.52 23.63
N SER A 57 15.88 -18.77 24.94
CA SER A 57 15.71 -17.75 25.98
C SER A 57 16.94 -16.85 26.10
N GLU A 58 17.43 -16.29 25.00
CA GLU A 58 18.44 -15.24 25.07
C GLU A 58 17.82 -13.98 25.65
N LYS A 59 18.56 -13.31 26.55
CA LYS A 59 18.16 -12.00 27.10
C LYS A 59 18.09 -10.99 25.97
N MET A 60 16.90 -10.85 25.38
CA MET A 60 16.68 -9.96 24.27
C MET A 60 16.37 -8.56 24.78
N PRO A 61 16.97 -7.49 24.23
CA PRO A 61 16.59 -6.13 24.57
C PRO A 61 15.09 -5.92 24.29
N LEU A 62 14.40 -5.22 25.20
CA LEU A 62 12.97 -4.91 25.08
C LEU A 62 12.64 -4.14 23.80
N PHE A 63 13.58 -3.33 23.31
CA PHE A 63 13.46 -2.57 22.07
C PHE A 63 14.61 -2.95 21.12
N SER A 64 14.29 -3.50 19.98
CA SER A 64 15.22 -3.84 18.91
C SER A 64 14.64 -3.42 17.57
N LEU A 65 15.23 -2.40 16.93
CA LEU A 65 14.77 -1.85 15.65
C LEU A 65 14.93 -2.87 14.52
N ASP A 66 15.92 -3.74 14.60
CA ASP A 66 16.24 -4.76 13.60
C ASP A 66 15.16 -5.83 13.43
N ARG A 67 14.19 -5.90 14.35
CA ARG A 67 13.03 -6.77 14.25
C ARG A 67 11.87 -6.19 13.42
N PHE A 68 11.76 -4.87 13.37
CA PHE A 68 10.65 -4.16 12.72
C PHE A 68 11.06 -3.52 11.41
N PHE A 69 12.31 -3.15 11.27
CA PHE A 69 12.84 -2.44 10.14
C PHE A 69 14.09 -3.10 9.58
N LEU A 70 14.14 -3.28 8.26
CA LEU A 70 15.29 -3.81 7.53
C LEU A 70 16.11 -2.63 6.98
N PRO A 71 17.24 -2.22 7.62
CA PRO A 71 18.00 -1.04 7.21
C PRO A 71 18.52 -1.14 5.78
N GLN A 72 18.83 -2.35 5.33
CA GLN A 72 19.26 -2.62 3.96
C GLN A 72 18.19 -2.26 2.92
N GLY A 73 16.91 -2.25 3.31
CA GLY A 73 15.78 -1.92 2.45
C GLY A 73 15.43 -0.43 2.36
N LEU A 74 16.25 0.46 2.94
CA LEU A 74 15.96 1.90 3.00
C LEU A 74 15.65 2.55 1.63
N PRO A 75 16.37 2.25 0.53
CA PRO A 75 16.01 2.80 -0.78
C PRO A 75 14.62 2.38 -1.26
N LEU A 76 14.24 1.11 -1.02
CA LEU A 76 12.90 0.61 -1.31
C LEU A 76 11.84 1.30 -0.44
N PHE A 77 12.18 1.53 0.84
CA PHE A 77 11.32 2.18 1.83
C PHE A 77 10.93 3.59 1.40
N VAL A 78 11.91 4.41 1.07
CA VAL A 78 11.68 5.80 0.65
C VAL A 78 10.87 5.86 -0.64
N ASN A 79 11.19 5.01 -1.61
CA ASN A 79 10.47 5.00 -2.88
C ASN A 79 9.01 4.55 -2.73
N LEU A 80 8.77 3.51 -1.93
CA LEU A 80 7.40 3.03 -1.66
C LEU A 80 6.57 4.09 -0.90
N ILE A 81 7.16 4.80 0.05
CA ILE A 81 6.50 5.91 0.74
C ILE A 81 6.03 6.97 -0.26
N LEU A 82 6.86 7.37 -1.21
CA LEU A 82 6.49 8.38 -2.20
C LEU A 82 5.30 7.94 -3.05
N ILE A 83 5.26 6.67 -3.47
CA ILE A 83 4.14 6.12 -4.25
C ILE A 83 2.87 6.07 -3.40
N MET A 84 2.97 5.51 -2.18
CA MET A 84 1.81 5.37 -1.29
C MET A 84 1.31 6.70 -0.74
N MET A 85 2.16 7.72 -0.66
CA MET A 85 1.76 9.07 -0.30
C MET A 85 0.79 9.67 -1.33
N VAL A 86 1.00 9.41 -2.62
CA VAL A 86 0.04 9.79 -3.67
C VAL A 86 -1.28 9.04 -3.50
N VAL A 87 -1.23 7.74 -3.24
CA VAL A 87 -2.44 6.96 -2.95
C VAL A 87 -3.19 7.55 -1.74
N GLY A 88 -2.48 7.87 -0.66
CA GLY A 88 -3.06 8.49 0.53
C GLY A 88 -3.73 9.84 0.24
N VAL A 89 -3.09 10.70 -0.56
CA VAL A 89 -3.68 12.00 -0.98
C VAL A 89 -4.98 11.79 -1.75
N LEU A 90 -5.01 10.84 -2.69
CA LEU A 90 -6.20 10.55 -3.49
C LEU A 90 -7.32 9.93 -2.64
N LEU A 91 -7.00 9.01 -1.73
CA LEU A 91 -7.96 8.42 -0.81
C LEU A 91 -8.56 9.44 0.16
N ALA A 92 -7.81 10.46 0.53
CA ALA A 92 -8.28 11.53 1.41
C ALA A 92 -9.40 12.40 0.79
N GLN A 93 -9.66 12.26 -0.52
CA GLN A 93 -10.70 13.04 -1.22
C GLN A 93 -12.05 12.36 -1.27
N VAL A 94 -12.16 11.12 -0.85
CA VAL A 94 -13.27 10.25 -1.25
C VAL A 94 -14.22 9.87 -0.14
N HIS A 95 -15.48 9.73 -0.51
CA HIS A 95 -16.57 9.54 0.43
C HIS A 95 -17.69 8.59 -0.04
N SER A 96 -17.49 7.78 -1.11
CA SER A 96 -18.57 6.94 -1.63
C SER A 96 -18.27 5.44 -1.56
N VAL A 97 -19.32 4.65 -1.30
CA VAL A 97 -19.29 3.18 -1.37
C VAL A 97 -18.81 2.69 -2.75
N THR A 98 -19.30 3.33 -3.80
CA THR A 98 -18.96 2.99 -5.18
C THR A 98 -17.46 3.13 -5.45
N TYR A 99 -16.83 4.18 -4.95
CA TYR A 99 -15.41 4.40 -5.12
C TYR A 99 -14.58 3.27 -4.50
N TYR A 100 -14.86 2.88 -3.26
CA TYR A 100 -14.12 1.79 -2.61
C TYR A 100 -14.42 0.42 -3.21
N ALA A 101 -15.63 0.21 -3.74
CA ALA A 101 -15.95 -0.99 -4.51
C ALA A 101 -15.13 -1.05 -5.82
N MET A 102 -14.97 0.08 -6.51
CA MET A 102 -14.13 0.17 -7.71
C MET A 102 -12.64 0.05 -7.38
N LEU A 103 -12.19 0.59 -6.25
CA LEU A 103 -10.83 0.39 -5.74
C LEU A 103 -10.56 -1.11 -5.49
N LEU A 104 -11.51 -1.81 -4.88
CA LEU A 104 -11.43 -3.25 -4.65
C LEU A 104 -11.38 -4.03 -5.98
N SER A 105 -12.19 -3.65 -6.96
CA SER A 105 -12.17 -4.27 -8.29
C SER A 105 -10.81 -4.08 -8.98
N GLY A 106 -10.20 -2.90 -8.86
CA GLY A 106 -8.86 -2.62 -9.36
C GLY A 106 -7.79 -3.50 -8.71
N LEU A 107 -7.85 -3.67 -7.38
CA LEU A 107 -6.98 -4.59 -6.66
C LEU A 107 -7.17 -6.05 -7.12
N ALA A 108 -8.41 -6.48 -7.34
CA ALA A 108 -8.70 -7.81 -7.87
C ALA A 108 -8.15 -7.98 -9.30
N MET A 109 -8.29 -6.98 -10.15
CA MET A 109 -7.69 -6.98 -11.49
C MET A 109 -6.15 -7.07 -11.43
N ALA A 110 -5.50 -6.46 -10.45
CA ALA A 110 -4.07 -6.56 -10.26
C ALA A 110 -3.64 -8.01 -9.95
N ILE A 111 -4.42 -8.76 -9.16
CA ILE A 111 -4.17 -10.19 -8.88
C ILE A 111 -4.22 -11.00 -10.21
N VAL A 112 -5.23 -10.74 -11.02
CA VAL A 112 -5.40 -11.41 -12.31
C VAL A 112 -4.27 -11.05 -13.26
N ALA A 113 -3.94 -9.76 -13.36
CA ALA A 113 -2.86 -9.27 -14.22
C ALA A 113 -1.50 -9.85 -13.81
N GLU A 114 -1.20 -9.94 -12.52
CA GLU A 114 0.03 -10.54 -12.01
C GLU A 114 0.14 -12.01 -12.41
N ARG A 115 -0.97 -12.72 -12.43
CA ARG A 115 -0.99 -14.14 -12.77
C ARG A 115 -0.95 -14.44 -14.27
N PHE A 116 -1.53 -13.59 -15.11
CA PHE A 116 -1.69 -13.87 -16.54
C PHE A 116 -0.91 -12.92 -17.44
N ALA A 117 -0.85 -11.63 -17.13
CA ALA A 117 -0.20 -10.64 -18.00
C ALA A 117 1.29 -10.46 -17.68
N PHE A 118 1.66 -10.56 -16.41
CA PHE A 118 3.03 -10.27 -15.95
C PHE A 118 3.87 -11.53 -15.65
N VAL A 119 3.47 -12.70 -16.09
CA VAL A 119 4.19 -13.97 -15.82
C VAL A 119 5.65 -13.92 -16.26
N ASN A 120 5.91 -13.33 -17.44
CA ASN A 120 7.24 -13.22 -18.03
C ASN A 120 7.78 -11.78 -18.06
N ALA A 121 7.11 -10.85 -17.36
CA ALA A 121 7.49 -9.45 -17.37
C ALA A 121 8.74 -9.21 -16.51
N GLU A 122 9.56 -8.27 -16.95
CA GLU A 122 10.67 -7.81 -16.14
C GLU A 122 10.16 -7.09 -14.87
N LEU A 123 10.81 -7.33 -13.73
CA LEU A 123 10.45 -6.72 -12.45
C LEU A 123 10.40 -5.20 -12.51
N LYS A 124 11.25 -4.60 -13.36
CA LYS A 124 11.29 -3.16 -13.59
C LYS A 124 10.03 -2.67 -14.28
N SER A 125 9.59 -3.36 -15.34
CA SER A 125 8.44 -2.93 -16.15
C SER A 125 7.15 -2.92 -15.36
N GLU A 126 6.97 -3.85 -14.42
CA GLU A 126 5.77 -3.92 -13.59
C GLU A 126 5.65 -2.74 -12.63
N VAL A 127 6.74 -2.35 -11.96
CA VAL A 127 6.74 -1.17 -11.09
C VAL A 127 6.50 0.09 -11.91
N LEU A 128 7.13 0.22 -13.07
CA LEU A 128 6.92 1.34 -13.96
C LEU A 128 5.47 1.42 -14.44
N THR A 129 4.88 0.28 -14.82
CA THR A 129 3.45 0.21 -15.19
C THR A 129 2.56 0.68 -14.03
N GLY A 130 2.82 0.24 -12.80
CA GLY A 130 2.09 0.70 -11.62
C GLY A 130 2.18 2.21 -11.43
N ILE A 131 3.38 2.80 -11.52
CA ILE A 131 3.57 4.25 -11.38
C ILE A 131 2.88 5.02 -12.52
N ILE A 132 2.96 4.53 -13.77
CA ILE A 132 2.31 5.16 -14.94
C ILE A 132 0.79 5.12 -14.80
N VAL A 133 0.21 3.98 -14.39
CA VAL A 133 -1.23 3.87 -14.17
C VAL A 133 -1.69 4.78 -13.04
N LEU A 134 -0.90 4.89 -11.97
CA LEU A 134 -1.19 5.82 -10.88
C LEU A 134 -1.12 7.28 -11.36
N ALA A 135 -0.15 7.62 -12.20
CA ALA A 135 -0.07 8.95 -12.82
C ALA A 135 -1.28 9.25 -13.70
N ALA A 136 -1.74 8.27 -14.49
CA ALA A 136 -2.96 8.42 -15.27
C ALA A 136 -4.20 8.61 -14.39
N ALA A 137 -4.28 7.93 -13.24
CA ALA A 137 -5.35 8.16 -12.26
C ALA A 137 -5.31 9.58 -11.69
N VAL A 138 -4.12 10.15 -11.44
CA VAL A 138 -3.96 11.56 -11.01
C VAL A 138 -4.38 12.51 -12.12
N LEU A 139 -4.04 12.23 -13.39
CA LEU A 139 -4.42 13.07 -14.52
C LEU A 139 -5.94 13.17 -14.70
N MET A 140 -6.70 12.16 -14.24
CA MET A 140 -8.17 12.24 -14.26
C MET A 140 -8.73 13.37 -13.40
N GLU A 141 -8.02 13.83 -12.37
CA GLU A 141 -8.43 15.01 -11.56
C GLU A 141 -8.63 16.26 -12.43
N PHE A 142 -7.86 16.42 -13.51
CA PHE A 142 -8.00 17.57 -14.40
C PHE A 142 -9.25 17.51 -15.29
N THR A 143 -9.86 16.35 -15.44
CA THR A 143 -11.06 16.23 -16.26
C THR A 143 -12.31 16.77 -15.56
N HIS A 144 -12.29 16.86 -14.23
CA HIS A 144 -13.44 17.24 -13.38
C HIS A 144 -14.74 16.45 -13.67
N GLN A 145 -14.63 15.31 -14.34
CA GLN A 145 -15.80 14.47 -14.67
C GLN A 145 -16.11 13.52 -13.52
N ALA A 146 -17.21 13.74 -12.83
CA ALA A 146 -17.62 12.94 -11.67
C ALA A 146 -17.67 11.42 -11.96
N ARG A 147 -18.08 11.01 -13.18
CA ARG A 147 -18.08 9.59 -13.56
C ARG A 147 -16.67 9.01 -13.63
N ALA A 148 -15.73 9.73 -14.26
CA ALA A 148 -14.34 9.28 -14.35
C ALA A 148 -13.71 9.17 -12.96
N LEU A 149 -13.92 10.17 -12.11
CA LEU A 149 -13.38 10.22 -10.75
C LEU A 149 -13.96 9.15 -9.81
N ASN A 150 -15.25 8.81 -9.96
CA ASN A 150 -15.89 7.85 -9.06
C ASN A 150 -15.76 6.38 -9.49
N TYR A 151 -15.48 6.10 -10.76
CA TYR A 151 -15.42 4.74 -11.28
C TYR A 151 -14.03 4.36 -11.80
N MET A 152 -13.47 5.12 -12.72
CA MET A 152 -12.21 4.75 -13.37
C MET A 152 -11.00 5.02 -12.48
N GLN A 153 -10.94 6.20 -11.89
CA GLN A 153 -9.82 6.60 -11.05
C GLN A 153 -9.56 5.60 -9.91
N PRO A 154 -10.55 5.22 -9.07
CA PRO A 154 -10.30 4.27 -7.98
C PRO A 154 -9.91 2.88 -8.48
N ALA A 155 -10.46 2.41 -9.60
CA ALA A 155 -10.04 1.15 -10.20
C ALA A 155 -8.57 1.21 -10.63
N MET A 156 -8.11 2.32 -11.21
CA MET A 156 -6.72 2.51 -11.59
C MET A 156 -5.80 2.62 -10.36
N ILE A 157 -6.23 3.31 -9.30
CA ILE A 157 -5.48 3.37 -8.03
C ILE A 157 -5.34 1.98 -7.42
N GLY A 158 -6.43 1.20 -7.38
CA GLY A 158 -6.42 -0.17 -6.88
C GLY A 158 -5.47 -1.07 -7.68
N PHE A 159 -5.54 -1.00 -9.00
CA PHE A 159 -4.68 -1.76 -9.90
C PHE A 159 -3.20 -1.38 -9.73
N ALA A 160 -2.89 -0.09 -9.76
CA ALA A 160 -1.53 0.42 -9.61
C ALA A 160 -0.92 0.04 -8.27
N SER A 161 -1.65 0.27 -7.16
CA SER A 161 -1.20 -0.08 -5.81
C SER A 161 -1.05 -1.59 -5.63
N GLY A 162 -1.94 -2.39 -6.22
CA GLY A 162 -1.88 -3.84 -6.21
C GLY A 162 -0.59 -4.39 -6.83
N ILE A 163 -0.28 -3.98 -8.08
CA ILE A 163 0.92 -4.41 -8.81
C ILE A 163 2.19 -3.89 -8.10
N THR A 164 2.25 -2.59 -7.81
CA THR A 164 3.42 -2.00 -7.16
C THR A 164 3.69 -2.64 -5.80
N GLY A 165 2.64 -2.82 -4.99
CA GLY A 165 2.76 -3.43 -3.67
C GLY A 165 3.27 -4.86 -3.71
N SER A 166 2.83 -5.68 -4.68
CA SER A 166 3.32 -7.06 -4.78
C SER A 166 4.79 -7.13 -5.17
N ARG A 167 5.25 -6.23 -6.03
CA ARG A 167 6.65 -6.20 -6.45
C ARG A 167 7.57 -5.65 -5.37
N PHE A 168 7.17 -4.60 -4.66
CA PHE A 168 7.96 -4.13 -3.53
C PHE A 168 8.06 -5.16 -2.42
N LEU A 169 6.98 -5.88 -2.10
CA LEU A 169 7.04 -6.98 -1.15
C LEU A 169 8.03 -8.06 -1.59
N LEU A 170 7.99 -8.44 -2.88
CA LEU A 170 8.94 -9.41 -3.44
C LEU A 170 10.39 -8.90 -3.32
N PHE A 171 10.64 -7.60 -3.58
CA PHE A 171 11.95 -7.00 -3.43
C PHE A 171 12.46 -7.09 -1.99
N TYR A 172 11.63 -6.76 -1.01
CA TYR A 172 11.97 -6.90 0.40
C TYR A 172 12.30 -8.35 0.78
N LEU A 173 11.47 -9.31 0.33
CA LEU A 173 11.68 -10.72 0.61
C LEU A 173 12.97 -11.26 -0.02
N LYS A 174 13.32 -10.83 -1.23
CA LYS A 174 14.57 -11.22 -1.90
C LYS A 174 15.81 -10.50 -1.35
N LEU A 175 15.65 -9.37 -0.70
CA LEU A 175 16.74 -8.65 -0.05
C LEU A 175 17.07 -9.24 1.32
N SER A 176 16.11 -9.88 1.98
CA SER A 176 16.24 -10.41 3.32
C SER A 176 16.90 -11.79 3.36
N LYS A 177 17.69 -12.06 4.42
CA LYS A 177 18.15 -13.40 4.76
C LYS A 177 17.00 -14.25 5.32
N HIS A 178 17.17 -15.57 5.37
CA HIS A 178 16.12 -16.51 5.84
C HIS A 178 15.52 -16.11 7.20
N CYS A 179 16.35 -15.71 8.16
CA CYS A 179 15.90 -15.30 9.50
C CYS A 179 15.25 -13.91 9.55
N GLN A 180 15.36 -13.11 8.48
CA GLN A 180 14.88 -11.73 8.41
C GLN A 180 13.58 -11.56 7.60
N ARG A 181 12.94 -12.66 7.18
CA ARG A 181 11.73 -12.58 6.35
C ARG A 181 10.56 -11.89 7.04
N GLY A 182 10.40 -12.07 8.35
CA GLY A 182 9.41 -11.35 9.15
C GLY A 182 9.68 -9.85 9.17
N THR A 183 10.92 -9.46 9.45
CA THR A 183 11.36 -8.05 9.46
C THR A 183 11.18 -7.39 8.10
N SER A 184 11.46 -8.10 7.00
CA SER A 184 11.29 -7.56 5.65
C SER A 184 9.82 -7.28 5.32
N GLN A 185 8.93 -8.17 5.74
CA GLN A 185 7.48 -7.97 5.58
C GLN A 185 6.98 -6.81 6.44
N SER A 186 7.44 -6.70 7.69
CA SER A 186 7.12 -5.57 8.57
C SER A 186 7.61 -4.24 7.98
N SER A 187 8.83 -4.20 7.41
CA SER A 187 9.37 -3.01 6.75
C SER A 187 8.56 -2.59 5.54
N PHE A 188 8.07 -3.55 4.75
CA PHE A 188 7.18 -3.27 3.63
C PHE A 188 5.87 -2.63 4.10
N PHE A 189 5.19 -3.23 5.10
CA PHE A 189 3.95 -2.68 5.63
C PHE A 189 4.17 -1.33 6.30
N LEU A 190 5.27 -1.15 7.01
CA LEU A 190 5.62 0.14 7.60
C LEU A 190 5.76 1.23 6.53
N ALA A 191 6.44 0.95 5.41
CA ALA A 191 6.55 1.90 4.30
C ALA A 191 5.18 2.20 3.67
N TRP A 192 4.36 1.16 3.48
CA TRP A 192 3.03 1.24 2.91
C TRP A 192 2.12 2.16 3.75
N GLU A 193 1.98 1.85 5.02
CA GLU A 193 1.11 2.61 5.95
C GLU A 193 1.63 4.02 6.21
N THR A 194 2.95 4.18 6.38
CA THR A 194 3.57 5.50 6.56
C THR A 194 3.33 6.38 5.33
N GLY A 195 3.47 5.82 4.12
CA GLY A 195 3.20 6.54 2.89
C GLY A 195 1.77 7.05 2.82
N ILE A 196 0.79 6.18 3.06
CA ILE A 196 -0.63 6.55 3.07
C ILE A 196 -0.90 7.63 4.13
N SER A 197 -0.39 7.44 5.35
CA SER A 197 -0.57 8.39 6.46
C SER A 197 0.02 9.77 6.14
N LEU A 198 1.22 9.82 5.55
CA LEU A 198 1.83 11.06 5.09
C LEU A 198 1.02 11.71 3.95
N GLY A 199 0.39 10.91 3.09
CA GLY A 199 -0.54 11.39 2.06
C GLY A 199 -1.76 12.09 2.66
N PHE A 200 -2.39 11.50 3.68
CA PHE A 200 -3.46 12.14 4.43
C PHE A 200 -2.99 13.44 5.10
N LEU A 201 -1.81 13.41 5.75
CA LEU A 201 -1.23 14.60 6.37
C LEU A 201 -0.97 15.71 5.35
N LEU A 202 -0.43 15.37 4.18
CA LEU A 202 -0.20 16.32 3.10
C LEU A 202 -1.52 16.93 2.60
N LYS A 203 -2.56 16.11 2.40
CA LYS A 203 -3.86 16.59 1.94
C LYS A 203 -4.52 17.52 2.96
N PHE A 204 -4.63 17.10 4.21
CA PHE A 204 -5.33 17.88 5.23
C PHE A 204 -4.49 19.02 5.81
N GLY A 205 -3.15 18.87 5.90
CA GLY A 205 -2.27 19.88 6.46
C GLY A 205 -1.90 20.99 5.48
N PHE A 206 -1.55 20.62 4.25
CA PHE A 206 -0.95 21.57 3.30
C PHE A 206 -1.82 21.86 2.07
N LEU A 207 -2.66 20.91 1.66
CA LEU A 207 -3.49 21.04 0.45
C LEU A 207 -4.99 21.22 0.75
N SER A 208 -5.35 21.47 2.02
CA SER A 208 -6.74 21.61 2.45
C SER A 208 -7.41 22.85 1.87
N SER A 209 -6.66 23.96 1.73
CA SER A 209 -7.18 25.25 1.28
C SER A 209 -7.33 25.36 -0.23
N ASP A 210 -6.63 24.54 -1.00
CA ASP A 210 -6.60 24.67 -2.46
C ASP A 210 -6.54 23.30 -3.15
N SER A 211 -7.70 22.78 -3.47
CA SER A 211 -7.84 21.47 -4.15
C SER A 211 -7.22 21.46 -5.55
N SER A 212 -7.03 22.61 -6.19
CA SER A 212 -6.43 22.67 -7.53
C SER A 212 -4.94 22.29 -7.53
N ARG A 213 -4.26 22.41 -6.40
CA ARG A 213 -2.84 22.02 -6.25
C ARG A 213 -2.62 20.52 -6.07
N VAL A 214 -3.66 19.78 -5.70
CA VAL A 214 -3.55 18.35 -5.41
C VAL A 214 -2.94 17.55 -6.57
N PRO A 215 -3.48 17.63 -7.82
CA PRO A 215 -2.93 16.85 -8.91
C PRO A 215 -1.49 17.22 -9.26
N TYR A 216 -1.10 18.50 -9.15
CA TYR A 216 0.29 18.92 -9.38
C TYR A 216 1.25 18.35 -8.33
N ALA A 217 0.87 18.38 -7.05
CA ALA A 217 1.67 17.79 -5.98
C ALA A 217 1.83 16.27 -6.17
N CYS A 218 0.75 15.58 -6.49
CA CYS A 218 0.76 14.14 -6.77
C CYS A 218 1.64 13.78 -7.98
N LEU A 219 1.53 14.52 -9.08
CA LEU A 219 2.39 14.31 -10.26
C LEU A 219 3.86 14.58 -9.92
N GLY A 220 4.16 15.64 -9.17
CA GLY A 220 5.51 15.91 -8.71
C GLY A 220 6.12 14.76 -7.91
N LEU A 221 5.37 14.20 -6.96
CA LEU A 221 5.78 13.04 -6.17
C LEU A 221 6.02 11.80 -7.04
N LEU A 222 5.15 11.55 -8.02
CA LEU A 222 5.31 10.41 -8.95
C LEU A 222 6.51 10.56 -9.86
N VAL A 223 6.79 11.77 -10.36
CA VAL A 223 7.99 12.04 -11.18
C VAL A 223 9.25 11.81 -10.35
N ILE A 224 9.30 12.30 -9.11
CA ILE A 224 10.41 12.06 -8.19
C ILE A 224 10.56 10.55 -7.92
N SER A 225 9.46 9.86 -7.62
CA SER A 225 9.47 8.41 -7.36
C SER A 225 9.94 7.62 -8.58
N LEU A 226 9.46 7.98 -9.78
CA LEU A 226 9.85 7.36 -11.04
C LEU A 226 11.36 7.53 -11.31
N GLY A 227 11.87 8.75 -11.15
CA GLY A 227 13.29 9.05 -11.29
C GLY A 227 14.14 8.30 -10.27
N LEU A 228 13.74 8.35 -8.99
CA LEU A 228 14.42 7.63 -7.91
C LEU A 228 14.44 6.11 -8.17
N TYR A 229 13.31 5.54 -8.59
CA TYR A 229 13.22 4.11 -8.91
C TYR A 229 14.12 3.73 -10.07
N ASN A 230 14.03 4.45 -11.19
CA ASN A 230 14.72 4.09 -12.42
C ASN A 230 16.24 4.24 -12.32
N PHE A 231 16.71 5.33 -11.71
CA PHE A 231 18.15 5.68 -11.71
C PHE A 231 18.89 5.16 -10.47
N PHE A 232 18.20 4.97 -9.35
CA PHE A 232 18.84 4.61 -8.09
C PHE A 232 18.35 3.28 -7.52
N VAL A 233 17.03 3.15 -7.25
CA VAL A 233 16.50 2.02 -6.49
C VAL A 233 16.63 0.70 -7.25
N HIS A 234 16.24 0.67 -8.53
CA HIS A 234 16.31 -0.55 -9.32
C HIS A 234 17.75 -1.04 -9.57
N PRO A 235 18.73 -0.19 -10.00
CA PRO A 235 20.12 -0.60 -10.13
C PRO A 235 20.75 -1.05 -8.81
N TRP A 236 20.43 -0.34 -7.72
CA TRP A 236 20.89 -0.71 -6.38
C TRP A 236 20.33 -2.07 -5.96
N TYR A 237 19.03 -2.32 -6.14
CA TYR A 237 18.39 -3.60 -5.84
C TYR A 237 19.01 -4.76 -6.61
N MET A 238 19.29 -4.58 -7.90
CA MET A 238 19.90 -5.62 -8.73
C MET A 238 21.28 -6.05 -8.26
N LYS A 239 22.03 -5.14 -7.60
CA LYS A 239 23.35 -5.43 -7.00
C LYS A 239 23.25 -6.15 -5.65
N HIS A 240 22.20 -5.88 -4.87
CA HIS A 240 22.12 -6.31 -3.47
C HIS A 240 21.12 -7.46 -3.22
N ARG A 241 20.32 -7.84 -4.23
CA ARG A 241 19.37 -8.96 -4.09
C ARG A 241 20.10 -10.28 -3.85
N ASN A 242 19.59 -11.07 -2.91
CA ASN A 242 20.02 -12.46 -2.75
C ASN A 242 19.54 -13.30 -3.95
N ARG A 243 20.39 -14.17 -4.44
CA ARG A 243 20.08 -15.11 -5.54
C ARG A 243 19.15 -16.22 -5.08
#